data_3d95fd06ef686c8dc1c0b7d0720c922a
#
_entry.id   3d95fd06ef686c8dc1c0b7d0720c922a
#
_cell.length_a   1.000
_cell.length_b   1.000
_cell.length_c   1.000
_cell.angle_alpha   90.00
_cell.angle_beta   90.00
_cell.angle_gamma   90.00
#
_symmetry.space_group_name_H-M   'P 1'
#
loop_
_entity.id
_entity.type
_entity.pdbx_description
1 polymer ?
#
loop_
_entity_poly.entity_id
_entity_poly.type
_entity_poly.pdbx_seq_one_letter_code
_entity_poly.pdbx_strand_id
1 'polypeptide(L)'
;MAQSFIQLSDVMLRYGGGTVALDHTTLGIAEGDFVALVGPSGCGKSTILKLVAGLLKPTAGAVIAGGREVGAAGTVRPASAHAAAGPRLRVGLAFQNPTMMPWLTIRENVMIPLKIVEPFRQDYARKKRGEYAERADALLAQVGLRGFGDKRPWQLSGGMLQRASLCRALVHEPSLLLLDEPFGALDQFTREELWDIMQGLWMARRPTVLLVTHDLRESAYLANRICVMSSRPGRILETRAVDFARPRTLEGSYAPEFAALVQQLRMRIAQARREGDTPTPAPVAAPCLQELGA
;
A
#
# COMPACT_ATOMS: atom_id res chain seq x y z
N MET A 1 -16.05 -13.33 14.44
CA MET A 1 -14.88 -12.98 13.63
C MET A 1 -14.90 -11.47 13.42
N ALA A 2 -13.84 -10.75 13.75
CA ALA A 2 -13.77 -9.30 13.50
C ALA A 2 -13.92 -9.07 11.98
N GLN A 3 -14.80 -8.14 11.61
CA GLN A 3 -15.06 -7.82 10.21
C GLN A 3 -13.80 -7.19 9.60
N SER A 4 -13.24 -7.80 8.55
CA SER A 4 -12.05 -7.28 7.87
C SER A 4 -12.38 -5.94 7.19
N PHE A 5 -11.54 -4.92 7.39
CA PHE A 5 -11.67 -3.62 6.73
C PHE A 5 -11.26 -3.70 5.26
N ILE A 6 -10.20 -4.47 4.96
CA ILE A 6 -9.85 -4.87 3.58
C ILE A 6 -10.01 -6.39 3.51
N GLN A 7 -10.68 -6.88 2.48
CA GLN A 7 -10.84 -8.30 2.21
C GLN A 7 -10.64 -8.59 0.73
N LEU A 8 -9.66 -9.43 0.43
CA LEU A 8 -9.50 -10.09 -0.86
C LEU A 8 -10.02 -11.52 -0.68
N SER A 9 -10.99 -11.93 -1.49
CA SER A 9 -11.58 -13.26 -1.43
C SER A 9 -11.31 -13.96 -2.75
N ASP A 10 -10.42 -14.95 -2.73
CA ASP A 10 -10.06 -15.80 -3.87
C ASP A 10 -9.75 -15.00 -5.14
N VAL A 11 -8.95 -13.96 -5.03
CA VAL A 11 -8.69 -13.00 -6.09
C VAL A 11 -7.73 -13.56 -7.12
N MET A 12 -8.16 -13.53 -8.38
CA MET A 12 -7.31 -13.76 -9.54
C MET A 12 -7.18 -12.48 -10.37
N LEU A 13 -5.99 -12.26 -10.93
CA LEU A 13 -5.78 -11.19 -11.90
C LEU A 13 -4.87 -11.65 -13.02
N ARG A 14 -5.41 -11.57 -14.25
CA ARG A 14 -4.70 -11.83 -15.50
C ARG A 14 -4.66 -10.55 -16.33
N TYR A 15 -3.47 -10.12 -16.72
CA TYR A 15 -3.30 -9.01 -17.66
C TYR A 15 -3.61 -9.42 -19.10
N GLY A 16 -3.95 -8.46 -19.97
CA GLY A 16 -4.35 -8.70 -21.37
C GLY A 16 -3.34 -9.49 -22.22
N GLY A 17 -2.06 -9.52 -21.82
CA GLY A 17 -1.02 -10.36 -22.44
C GLY A 17 -0.96 -11.81 -21.91
N GLY A 18 -1.98 -12.30 -21.20
CA GLY A 18 -2.04 -13.66 -20.67
C GLY A 18 -1.29 -13.88 -19.36
N THR A 19 -0.51 -12.91 -18.89
CA THR A 19 0.28 -13.02 -17.66
C THR A 19 -0.62 -13.04 -16.43
N VAL A 20 -0.58 -14.14 -15.66
CA VAL A 20 -1.23 -14.25 -14.36
C VAL A 20 -0.39 -13.52 -13.32
N ALA A 21 -0.90 -12.43 -12.78
CA ALA A 21 -0.24 -11.64 -11.73
C ALA A 21 -0.57 -12.14 -10.33
N LEU A 22 -1.85 -12.47 -10.09
CA LEU A 22 -2.35 -13.01 -8.83
C LEU A 22 -3.16 -14.27 -9.11
N ASP A 23 -3.04 -15.26 -8.23
CA ASP A 23 -3.70 -16.54 -8.36
C ASP A 23 -4.24 -16.98 -6.98
N HIS A 24 -5.56 -17.11 -6.88
CA HIS A 24 -6.29 -17.51 -5.67
C HIS A 24 -5.80 -16.80 -4.40
N THR A 25 -5.63 -15.46 -4.50
CA THR A 25 -5.08 -14.65 -3.41
C THR A 25 -6.18 -14.25 -2.43
N THR A 26 -6.03 -14.69 -1.17
CA THR A 26 -6.94 -14.32 -0.08
C THR A 26 -6.16 -13.56 0.99
N LEU A 27 -6.68 -12.39 1.42
CA LEU A 27 -6.07 -11.52 2.42
C LEU A 27 -7.14 -10.78 3.19
N GLY A 28 -7.05 -10.79 4.53
CA GLY A 28 -7.90 -10.00 5.42
C GLY A 28 -7.06 -9.02 6.25
N ILE A 29 -7.45 -7.75 6.28
CA ILE A 29 -6.82 -6.68 7.06
C ILE A 29 -7.89 -6.06 7.96
N ALA A 30 -7.64 -6.01 9.26
CA ALA A 30 -8.56 -5.37 10.21
C ALA A 30 -8.45 -3.84 10.13
N GLU A 31 -9.49 -3.15 10.60
CA GLU A 31 -9.47 -1.69 10.71
C GLU A 31 -8.36 -1.24 11.67
N GLY A 32 -7.62 -0.20 11.28
CA GLY A 32 -6.52 0.32 12.06
C GLY A 32 -5.23 -0.51 12.03
N ASP A 33 -5.20 -1.63 11.31
CA ASP A 33 -3.96 -2.40 11.10
C ASP A 33 -2.96 -1.68 10.21
N PHE A 34 -1.68 -1.86 10.51
CA PHE A 34 -0.57 -1.51 9.61
C PHE A 34 0.00 -2.81 9.05
N VAL A 35 -0.32 -3.14 7.80
CA VAL A 35 0.11 -4.38 7.15
C VAL A 35 1.15 -4.09 6.08
N ALA A 36 2.26 -4.83 6.10
CA ALA A 36 3.26 -4.80 5.04
C ALA A 36 3.14 -6.02 4.13
N LEU A 37 3.17 -5.81 2.81
CA LEU A 37 3.35 -6.86 1.81
C LEU A 37 4.81 -6.91 1.38
N VAL A 38 5.44 -8.04 1.59
CA VAL A 38 6.83 -8.30 1.20
C VAL A 38 6.92 -9.53 0.29
N GLY A 39 7.94 -9.58 -0.55
CA GLY A 39 8.13 -10.72 -1.45
C GLY A 39 8.99 -10.36 -2.66
N PRO A 40 9.27 -11.32 -3.56
CA PRO A 40 10.11 -11.12 -4.73
C PRO A 40 9.63 -9.97 -5.64
N SER A 41 10.51 -9.40 -6.45
CA SER A 41 10.13 -8.41 -7.46
C SER A 41 9.18 -9.02 -8.48
N GLY A 42 8.15 -8.27 -8.87
CA GLY A 42 7.16 -8.72 -9.85
C GLY A 42 6.16 -9.76 -9.35
N CYS A 43 6.11 -10.08 -8.05
CA CYS A 43 5.18 -11.07 -7.49
C CYS A 43 3.73 -10.59 -7.33
N GLY A 44 3.42 -9.34 -7.68
CA GLY A 44 2.04 -8.83 -7.60
C GLY A 44 1.71 -7.92 -6.43
N LYS A 45 2.68 -7.47 -5.61
CA LYS A 45 2.46 -6.56 -4.47
C LYS A 45 1.74 -5.27 -4.88
N SER A 46 2.30 -4.54 -5.83
CA SER A 46 1.67 -3.31 -6.37
C SER A 46 0.36 -3.59 -7.10
N THR A 47 0.15 -4.83 -7.58
CA THR A 47 -1.12 -5.27 -8.17
C THR A 47 -2.20 -5.37 -7.10
N ILE A 48 -1.91 -5.96 -5.94
CA ILE A 48 -2.84 -5.99 -4.79
C ILE A 48 -3.19 -4.56 -4.37
N LEU A 49 -2.19 -3.68 -4.23
CA LEU A 49 -2.41 -2.29 -3.87
C LEU A 49 -3.34 -1.58 -4.87
N LYS A 50 -3.11 -1.76 -6.18
CA LYS A 50 -3.96 -1.19 -7.24
C LYS A 50 -5.38 -1.74 -7.23
N LEU A 51 -5.57 -3.03 -6.91
CA LEU A 51 -6.90 -3.63 -6.73
C LEU A 51 -7.63 -3.00 -5.55
N VAL A 52 -6.97 -2.88 -4.40
CA VAL A 52 -7.55 -2.25 -3.20
C VAL A 52 -7.87 -0.77 -3.43
N ALA A 53 -7.04 -0.07 -4.24
CA ALA A 53 -7.28 1.31 -4.64
C ALA A 53 -8.42 1.47 -5.69
N GLY A 54 -8.96 0.38 -6.24
CA GLY A 54 -9.94 0.42 -7.33
C GLY A 54 -9.38 0.86 -8.68
N LEU A 55 -8.06 0.84 -8.84
CA LEU A 55 -7.38 1.17 -10.11
C LEU A 55 -7.34 -0.01 -11.08
N LEU A 56 -7.54 -1.22 -10.56
CA LEU A 56 -7.68 -2.46 -11.34
C LEU A 56 -8.93 -3.21 -10.90
N LYS A 57 -9.47 -4.02 -11.80
CA LYS A 57 -10.56 -4.96 -11.51
C LYS A 57 -9.98 -6.38 -11.48
N PRO A 58 -10.32 -7.23 -10.50
CA PRO A 58 -9.93 -8.63 -10.51
C PRO A 58 -10.58 -9.36 -11.68
N THR A 59 -9.90 -10.38 -12.21
CA THR A 59 -10.45 -11.27 -13.27
C THR A 59 -11.48 -12.23 -12.65
N ALA A 60 -11.24 -12.67 -11.42
CA ALA A 60 -12.17 -13.46 -10.60
C ALA A 60 -11.96 -13.14 -9.11
N GLY A 61 -12.92 -13.53 -8.26
CA GLY A 61 -12.93 -13.20 -6.86
C GLY A 61 -13.47 -11.79 -6.59
N ALA A 62 -13.39 -11.35 -5.34
CA ALA A 62 -13.90 -10.06 -4.88
C ALA A 62 -12.89 -9.31 -4.02
N VAL A 63 -12.91 -7.97 -4.11
CA VAL A 63 -12.13 -7.06 -3.27
C VAL A 63 -13.10 -6.14 -2.55
N ILE A 64 -13.02 -6.12 -1.22
CA ILE A 64 -13.81 -5.24 -0.36
C ILE A 64 -12.86 -4.34 0.42
N ALA A 65 -13.16 -3.04 0.50
CA ALA A 65 -12.44 -2.08 1.32
C ALA A 65 -13.45 -1.14 2.02
N GLY A 66 -13.34 -1.00 3.34
CA GLY A 66 -14.27 -0.20 4.14
C GLY A 66 -15.74 -0.63 3.97
N GLY A 67 -16.01 -1.94 3.90
CA GLY A 67 -17.35 -2.50 3.70
C GLY A 67 -17.93 -2.29 2.30
N ARG A 68 -17.11 -1.87 1.32
CA ARG A 68 -17.54 -1.60 -0.06
C ARG A 68 -16.79 -2.49 -1.04
N GLU A 69 -17.50 -3.06 -1.99
CA GLU A 69 -16.88 -3.78 -3.10
C GLU A 69 -16.19 -2.77 -4.03
N VAL A 70 -14.93 -3.01 -4.30
CA VAL A 70 -14.08 -2.14 -5.12
C VAL A 70 -14.07 -2.67 -6.54
N GLY A 71 -14.71 -1.91 -7.46
CA GLY A 71 -14.71 -2.20 -8.89
C GLY A 71 -13.62 -1.42 -9.64
N ALA A 72 -13.49 -1.67 -10.96
CA ALA A 72 -12.57 -0.91 -11.81
C ALA A 72 -12.95 0.57 -11.90
N ALA A 73 -11.95 1.42 -12.20
CA ALA A 73 -12.11 2.88 -12.34
C ALA A 73 -12.61 3.59 -11.08
N GLY A 74 -12.29 3.04 -9.89
CA GLY A 74 -12.69 3.65 -8.63
C GLY A 74 -14.19 3.55 -8.32
N THR A 75 -14.92 2.72 -9.06
CA THR A 75 -16.33 2.46 -8.74
C THR A 75 -16.40 1.66 -7.45
N VAL A 76 -17.02 2.24 -6.42
CA VAL A 76 -17.18 1.62 -5.11
C VAL A 76 -18.66 1.40 -4.87
N ARG A 77 -19.08 0.14 -4.77
CA ARG A 77 -20.47 -0.26 -4.48
C ARG A 77 -20.57 -0.73 -3.03
N PRO A 78 -21.63 -0.41 -2.31
CA PRO A 78 -21.83 -0.97 -0.97
C PRO A 78 -21.86 -2.50 -1.06
N ALA A 79 -21.06 -3.18 -0.23
CA ALA A 79 -21.08 -4.64 -0.16
C ALA A 79 -22.31 -5.16 0.62
N SER A 80 -22.97 -4.28 1.41
CA SER A 80 -24.19 -4.57 2.16
C SER A 80 -25.00 -3.29 2.38
N ALA A 81 -26.28 -3.43 2.79
CA ALA A 81 -27.14 -2.29 3.15
C ALA A 81 -26.55 -1.45 4.29
N HIS A 82 -25.88 -2.08 5.26
CA HIS A 82 -25.18 -1.38 6.35
C HIS A 82 -24.00 -0.53 5.84
N ALA A 83 -23.25 -1.03 4.86
CA ALA A 83 -22.12 -0.30 4.25
C ALA A 83 -22.58 0.91 3.41
N ALA A 84 -23.82 0.91 2.93
CA ALA A 84 -24.38 2.04 2.19
C ALA A 84 -24.56 3.28 3.09
N ALA A 85 -24.86 3.09 4.38
CA ALA A 85 -25.09 4.14 5.37
C ALA A 85 -23.81 4.64 6.06
N GLY A 86 -22.68 3.94 5.90
CA GLY A 86 -21.39 4.27 6.54
C GLY A 86 -20.65 5.44 5.90
N PRO A 87 -19.67 6.01 6.60
CA PRO A 87 -18.83 7.09 6.06
C PRO A 87 -18.13 6.63 4.77
N ARG A 88 -17.95 7.57 3.83
CA ARG A 88 -17.24 7.30 2.59
C ARG A 88 -15.79 6.94 2.87
N LEU A 89 -15.29 5.87 2.27
CA LEU A 89 -13.89 5.46 2.33
C LEU A 89 -13.02 6.58 1.75
N ARG A 90 -12.13 7.15 2.58
CA ARG A 90 -11.11 8.11 2.15
C ARG A 90 -9.79 7.37 1.97
N VAL A 91 -9.30 7.32 0.75
CA VAL A 91 -8.07 6.61 0.37
C VAL A 91 -6.95 7.60 0.13
N GLY A 92 -5.86 7.48 0.90
CA GLY A 92 -4.59 8.12 0.62
C GLY A 92 -3.70 7.16 -0.17
N LEU A 93 -3.04 7.65 -1.20
CA LEU A 93 -2.21 6.83 -2.07
C LEU A 93 -0.88 7.53 -2.34
N ALA A 94 0.23 6.85 -2.02
CA ALA A 94 1.58 7.25 -2.40
C ALA A 94 2.18 6.16 -3.28
N PHE A 95 2.57 6.53 -4.49
CA PHE A 95 3.23 5.66 -5.46
C PHE A 95 4.76 5.73 -5.31
N GLN A 96 5.43 4.72 -5.81
CA GLN A 96 6.89 4.64 -5.88
C GLN A 96 7.50 5.86 -6.55
N ASN A 97 6.92 6.31 -7.67
CA ASN A 97 7.30 7.55 -8.33
C ASN A 97 6.36 8.68 -7.89
N PRO A 98 6.88 9.75 -7.25
CA PRO A 98 6.07 10.89 -6.84
C PRO A 98 5.61 11.68 -8.07
N THR A 99 4.39 11.42 -8.52
CA THR A 99 3.78 12.15 -9.65
C THR A 99 3.25 13.49 -9.17
N MET A 100 4.12 14.51 -9.12
CA MET A 100 3.71 15.88 -8.81
C MET A 100 3.31 16.61 -10.08
N MET A 101 2.28 17.46 -9.99
CA MET A 101 1.85 18.34 -11.09
C MET A 101 2.90 19.45 -11.25
N PRO A 102 3.66 19.52 -12.37
CA PRO A 102 4.77 20.45 -12.49
C PRO A 102 4.33 21.92 -12.44
N TRP A 103 3.14 22.25 -12.91
CA TRP A 103 2.59 23.62 -12.90
C TRP A 103 2.04 24.08 -11.55
N LEU A 104 2.01 23.24 -10.51
CA LEU A 104 1.58 23.57 -9.16
C LEU A 104 2.78 23.71 -8.24
N THR A 105 2.66 24.50 -7.19
CA THR A 105 3.63 24.52 -6.09
C THR A 105 3.56 23.22 -5.28
N ILE A 106 4.53 22.96 -4.41
CA ILE A 106 4.54 21.79 -3.53
C ILE A 106 3.32 21.80 -2.60
N ARG A 107 2.99 22.96 -1.99
CA ARG A 107 1.80 23.12 -1.17
C ARG A 107 0.52 22.82 -1.95
N GLU A 108 0.39 23.37 -3.15
CA GLU A 108 -0.76 23.13 -4.02
C GLU A 108 -0.89 21.65 -4.40
N ASN A 109 0.23 20.98 -4.70
CA ASN A 109 0.27 19.54 -4.96
C ASN A 109 -0.21 18.73 -3.74
N VAL A 110 0.27 19.07 -2.55
CA VAL A 110 -0.18 18.43 -1.30
C VAL A 110 -1.67 18.62 -1.09
N MET A 111 -2.21 19.79 -1.42
CA MET A 111 -3.63 20.13 -1.22
C MET A 111 -4.59 19.53 -2.27
N ILE A 112 -4.12 18.89 -3.35
CA ILE A 112 -4.98 18.32 -4.39
C ILE A 112 -6.10 17.44 -3.82
N PRO A 113 -5.86 16.50 -2.88
CA PRO A 113 -6.93 15.67 -2.34
C PRO A 113 -8.04 16.48 -1.65
N LEU A 114 -7.71 17.58 -0.99
CA LEU A 114 -8.71 18.45 -0.34
C LEU A 114 -9.66 19.12 -1.35
N LYS A 115 -9.23 19.25 -2.61
CA LYS A 115 -10.04 19.78 -3.71
C LYS A 115 -11.03 18.74 -4.27
N ILE A 116 -10.78 17.45 -4.01
CA ILE A 116 -11.52 16.35 -4.67
C ILE A 116 -12.36 15.56 -3.67
N VAL A 117 -11.84 15.32 -2.46
CA VAL A 117 -12.42 14.41 -1.46
C VAL A 117 -13.41 15.15 -0.56
N GLU A 118 -14.58 14.54 -0.35
CA GLU A 118 -15.56 15.03 0.63
C GLU A 118 -15.14 14.68 2.07
N PRO A 119 -15.43 15.56 3.06
CA PRO A 119 -16.18 16.82 2.97
C PRO A 119 -15.33 18.03 2.56
N PHE A 120 -14.00 17.91 2.42
CA PHE A 120 -13.06 19.02 2.19
C PHE A 120 -13.37 19.81 0.91
N ARG A 121 -13.84 19.13 -0.13
CA ARG A 121 -14.18 19.72 -1.43
C ARG A 121 -15.18 20.87 -1.31
N GLN A 122 -16.18 20.72 -0.44
CA GLN A 122 -17.25 21.72 -0.27
C GLN A 122 -16.70 23.05 0.24
N ASP A 123 -15.74 22.99 1.15
CA ASP A 123 -15.12 24.16 1.77
C ASP A 123 -13.84 24.64 1.06
N TYR A 124 -13.39 23.95 0.02
CA TYR A 124 -12.06 24.19 -0.55
C TYR A 124 -11.83 25.62 -0.98
N ALA A 125 -12.78 26.23 -1.68
CA ALA A 125 -12.65 27.61 -2.17
C ALA A 125 -12.46 28.62 -1.02
N ARG A 126 -13.14 28.40 0.09
CA ARG A 126 -13.11 29.24 1.29
C ARG A 126 -11.84 29.05 2.12
N LYS A 127 -11.39 27.78 2.29
CA LYS A 127 -10.33 27.40 3.25
C LYS A 127 -8.95 27.26 2.63
N LYS A 128 -8.81 27.28 1.30
CA LYS A 128 -7.55 26.96 0.60
C LYS A 128 -6.37 27.88 0.93
N ARG A 129 -6.63 29.16 1.31
CA ARG A 129 -5.57 30.14 1.65
C ARG A 129 -5.26 30.23 3.15
N GLY A 130 -6.07 29.63 4.02
CA GLY A 130 -5.89 29.57 5.46
C GLY A 130 -5.72 28.12 5.92
N GLU A 131 -6.74 27.56 6.58
CA GLU A 131 -6.74 26.24 7.22
C GLU A 131 -6.09 25.11 6.39
N TYR A 132 -6.38 25.04 5.08
CA TYR A 132 -5.84 23.97 4.24
C TYR A 132 -4.38 24.19 3.84
N ALA A 133 -3.97 25.46 3.65
CA ALA A 133 -2.58 25.81 3.40
C ALA A 133 -1.73 25.53 4.66
N GLU A 134 -2.21 25.98 5.83
CA GLU A 134 -1.56 25.73 7.12
C GLU A 134 -1.41 24.25 7.42
N ARG A 135 -2.44 23.45 7.13
CA ARG A 135 -2.43 22.00 7.27
C ARG A 135 -1.39 21.33 6.36
N ALA A 136 -1.31 21.77 5.10
CA ALA A 136 -0.30 21.29 4.16
C ALA A 136 1.11 21.65 4.62
N ASP A 137 1.32 22.89 5.08
CA ASP A 137 2.60 23.36 5.58
C ASP A 137 3.03 22.67 6.88
N ALA A 138 2.08 22.37 7.78
CA ALA A 138 2.35 21.58 8.98
C ALA A 138 2.83 20.17 8.63
N LEU A 139 2.20 19.49 7.67
CA LEU A 139 2.66 18.17 7.20
C LEU A 139 4.03 18.26 6.52
N LEU A 140 4.25 19.27 5.67
CA LEU A 140 5.55 19.49 5.04
C LEU A 140 6.64 19.73 6.08
N ALA A 141 6.35 20.50 7.14
CA ALA A 141 7.30 20.72 8.21
C ALA A 141 7.65 19.44 8.97
N GLN A 142 6.69 18.53 9.21
CA GLN A 142 6.91 17.24 9.87
C GLN A 142 7.88 16.35 9.08
N VAL A 143 7.83 16.37 7.75
CA VAL A 143 8.73 15.58 6.91
C VAL A 143 10.02 16.33 6.51
N GLY A 144 10.39 17.39 7.24
CA GLY A 144 11.61 18.17 6.98
C GLY A 144 11.59 19.06 5.75
N LEU A 145 10.38 19.42 5.26
CA LEU A 145 10.18 20.30 4.10
C LEU A 145 9.63 21.69 4.48
N ARG A 146 9.94 22.18 5.70
CA ARG A 146 9.56 23.52 6.15
C ARG A 146 10.12 24.59 5.18
N GLY A 147 9.26 25.48 4.69
CA GLY A 147 9.64 26.55 3.76
C GLY A 147 9.71 26.14 2.29
N PHE A 148 9.45 24.89 1.95
CA PHE A 148 9.44 24.42 0.56
C PHE A 148 8.03 24.46 -0.08
N GLY A 149 7.00 24.89 0.64
CA GLY A 149 5.62 24.89 0.15
C GLY A 149 5.40 25.68 -1.14
N ASP A 150 6.10 26.81 -1.32
CA ASP A 150 5.99 27.68 -2.50
C ASP A 150 6.93 27.29 -3.66
N LYS A 151 7.79 26.30 -3.46
CA LYS A 151 8.68 25.79 -4.52
C LYS A 151 7.89 24.95 -5.53
N ARG A 152 8.47 24.83 -6.73
CA ARG A 152 7.95 23.96 -7.80
C ARG A 152 8.61 22.59 -7.75
N PRO A 153 8.00 21.52 -8.29
CA PRO A 153 8.55 20.18 -8.25
C PRO A 153 9.97 20.06 -8.78
N TRP A 154 10.33 20.75 -9.85
CA TRP A 154 11.68 20.71 -10.42
C TRP A 154 12.77 21.38 -9.56
N GLN A 155 12.40 22.07 -8.50
CA GLN A 155 13.31 22.69 -7.55
C GLN A 155 13.66 21.76 -6.37
N LEU A 156 13.05 20.57 -6.32
CA LEU A 156 13.21 19.60 -5.24
C LEU A 156 13.97 18.37 -5.75
N SER A 157 14.73 17.74 -4.84
CA SER A 157 15.33 16.43 -5.10
C SER A 157 14.27 15.33 -5.15
N GLY A 158 14.60 14.16 -5.71
CA GLY A 158 13.71 13.01 -5.77
C GLY A 158 13.19 12.58 -4.37
N GLY A 159 14.08 12.57 -3.37
CA GLY A 159 13.71 12.26 -1.98
C GLY A 159 12.78 13.32 -1.36
N MET A 160 13.00 14.62 -1.67
CA MET A 160 12.08 15.68 -1.23
C MET A 160 10.70 15.55 -1.88
N LEU A 161 10.63 15.19 -3.17
CA LEU A 161 9.37 14.93 -3.87
C LEU A 161 8.63 13.73 -3.26
N GLN A 162 9.37 12.68 -2.87
CA GLN A 162 8.80 11.51 -2.22
C GLN A 162 8.16 11.88 -0.87
N ARG A 163 8.85 12.68 -0.05
CA ARG A 163 8.31 13.21 1.21
C ARG A 163 7.06 14.07 1.00
N ALA A 164 7.06 14.95 0.01
CA ALA A 164 5.89 15.73 -0.35
C ALA A 164 4.73 14.87 -0.84
N SER A 165 4.99 13.75 -1.56
CA SER A 165 3.99 12.79 -1.98
C SER A 165 3.31 12.08 -0.79
N LEU A 166 4.05 11.76 0.26
CA LEU A 166 3.48 11.26 1.52
C LEU A 166 2.56 12.29 2.17
N CYS A 167 2.95 13.57 2.23
CA CYS A 167 2.09 14.65 2.73
C CYS A 167 0.79 14.73 1.93
N ARG A 168 0.86 14.62 0.60
CA ARG A 168 -0.33 14.59 -0.27
C ARG A 168 -1.25 13.42 0.05
N ALA A 169 -0.71 12.24 0.31
CA ALA A 169 -1.50 11.06 0.68
C ALA A 169 -2.19 11.21 2.04
N LEU A 170 -1.65 12.03 2.95
CA LEU A 170 -2.11 12.18 4.34
C LEU A 170 -3.01 13.41 4.58
N VAL A 171 -2.94 14.44 3.74
CA VAL A 171 -3.54 15.77 4.00
C VAL A 171 -5.05 15.72 4.25
N HIS A 172 -5.77 14.80 3.65
CA HIS A 172 -7.23 14.63 3.77
C HIS A 172 -7.65 13.60 4.84
N GLU A 173 -6.72 13.23 5.74
CA GLU A 173 -6.95 12.26 6.83
C GLU A 173 -7.60 10.96 6.33
N PRO A 174 -6.91 10.18 5.52
CA PRO A 174 -7.47 8.96 4.96
C PRO A 174 -7.80 7.94 6.06
N SER A 175 -8.89 7.16 5.86
CA SER A 175 -9.17 5.96 6.65
C SER A 175 -8.39 4.75 6.14
N LEU A 176 -7.97 4.79 4.87
CA LEU A 176 -7.13 3.79 4.22
C LEU A 176 -5.92 4.48 3.57
N LEU A 177 -4.72 4.07 3.95
CA LEU A 177 -3.47 4.55 3.38
C LEU A 177 -2.77 3.43 2.61
N LEU A 178 -2.53 3.65 1.34
CA LEU A 178 -1.89 2.71 0.43
C LEU A 178 -0.52 3.28 0.02
N LEU A 179 0.55 2.54 0.33
CA LEU A 179 1.92 2.97 0.16
C LEU A 179 2.68 1.97 -0.73
N ASP A 180 3.10 2.39 -1.91
CA ASP A 180 3.87 1.57 -2.85
C ASP A 180 5.34 2.04 -2.85
N GLU A 181 6.22 1.32 -2.12
CA GLU A 181 7.64 1.62 -1.93
C GLU A 181 7.93 3.09 -1.56
N PRO A 182 7.25 3.66 -0.54
CA PRO A 182 7.23 5.10 -0.30
C PRO A 182 8.57 5.69 0.14
N PHE A 183 9.52 4.86 0.55
CA PHE A 183 10.83 5.29 1.06
C PHE A 183 11.99 4.83 0.18
N GLY A 184 11.73 4.17 -0.97
CA GLY A 184 12.75 3.54 -1.80
C GLY A 184 13.77 4.50 -2.42
N ALA A 185 13.39 5.76 -2.65
CA ALA A 185 14.26 6.79 -3.23
C ALA A 185 15.06 7.61 -2.21
N LEU A 186 14.99 7.24 -0.91
CA LEU A 186 15.62 7.97 0.19
C LEU A 186 16.93 7.32 0.61
N ASP A 187 17.88 8.15 1.07
CA ASP A 187 19.05 7.68 1.81
C ASP A 187 18.63 7.06 3.15
N GLN A 188 19.51 6.29 3.76
CA GLN A 188 19.22 5.51 4.96
C GLN A 188 18.76 6.39 6.13
N PHE A 189 19.46 7.50 6.42
CA PHE A 189 19.14 8.35 7.56
C PHE A 189 17.77 9.00 7.41
N THR A 190 17.52 9.62 6.26
CA THR A 190 16.21 10.22 5.96
C THR A 190 15.07 9.20 5.99
N ARG A 191 15.31 7.97 5.55
CA ARG A 191 14.34 6.87 5.59
C ARG A 191 13.98 6.50 7.02
N GLU A 192 14.96 6.33 7.89
CA GLU A 192 14.79 5.98 9.30
C GLU A 192 14.04 7.09 10.05
N GLU A 193 14.36 8.36 9.82
CA GLU A 193 13.61 9.51 10.36
C GLU A 193 12.13 9.49 9.94
N LEU A 194 11.86 9.14 8.67
CA LEU A 194 10.49 9.06 8.18
C LEU A 194 9.72 7.86 8.71
N TRP A 195 10.39 6.78 9.07
CA TRP A 195 9.72 5.66 9.77
C TRP A 195 9.18 6.12 11.11
N ASP A 196 9.94 6.88 11.89
CA ASP A 196 9.50 7.43 13.17
C ASP A 196 8.30 8.37 12.99
N ILE A 197 8.38 9.26 12.01
CA ILE A 197 7.28 10.18 11.67
C ILE A 197 6.04 9.40 11.27
N MET A 198 6.18 8.41 10.39
CA MET A 198 5.05 7.59 9.92
C MET A 198 4.44 6.77 11.05
N GLN A 199 5.26 6.19 11.91
CA GLN A 199 4.79 5.48 13.10
C GLN A 199 4.01 6.42 14.03
N GLY A 200 4.52 7.63 14.30
CA GLY A 200 3.85 8.64 15.11
C GLY A 200 2.50 9.05 14.54
N LEU A 201 2.44 9.33 13.23
CA LEU A 201 1.21 9.67 12.52
C LEU A 201 0.18 8.52 12.57
N TRP A 202 0.63 7.28 12.37
CA TRP A 202 -0.24 6.12 12.46
C TRP A 202 -0.74 5.89 13.88
N MET A 203 0.11 6.02 14.91
CA MET A 203 -0.29 5.87 16.31
C MET A 203 -1.34 6.91 16.73
N ALA A 204 -1.23 8.14 16.23
CA ALA A 204 -2.15 9.24 16.55
C ALA A 204 -3.55 9.06 15.94
N ARG A 205 -3.66 8.48 14.74
CA ARG A 205 -4.92 8.46 13.96
C ARG A 205 -5.43 7.08 13.61
N ARG A 206 -4.59 6.07 13.70
CA ARG A 206 -4.89 4.65 13.40
C ARG A 206 -5.58 4.42 12.05
N PRO A 207 -5.16 5.05 10.93
CA PRO A 207 -5.67 4.63 9.63
C PRO A 207 -5.29 3.17 9.37
N THR A 208 -6.09 2.46 8.58
CA THR A 208 -5.67 1.17 8.03
C THR A 208 -4.60 1.42 6.99
N VAL A 209 -3.45 0.74 7.09
CA VAL A 209 -2.31 0.95 6.18
C VAL A 209 -1.96 -0.35 5.47
N LEU A 210 -1.81 -0.28 4.15
CA LEU A 210 -1.21 -1.32 3.33
C LEU A 210 0.07 -0.78 2.71
N LEU A 211 1.21 -1.27 3.20
CA LEU A 211 2.55 -0.93 2.74
C LEU A 211 3.09 -2.02 1.82
N VAL A 212 3.50 -1.66 0.63
CA VAL A 212 4.30 -2.50 -0.25
C VAL A 212 5.74 -2.05 -0.14
N THR A 213 6.63 -2.98 0.21
CA THR A 213 8.06 -2.71 0.31
C THR A 213 8.90 -3.96 0.03
N HIS A 214 10.14 -3.76 -0.37
CA HIS A 214 11.17 -4.80 -0.44
C HIS A 214 12.15 -4.72 0.76
N ASP A 215 12.04 -3.69 1.59
CA ASP A 215 12.86 -3.52 2.78
C ASP A 215 12.19 -4.22 3.99
N LEU A 216 12.86 -5.28 4.48
CA LEU A 216 12.36 -6.09 5.59
C LEU A 216 12.49 -5.40 6.95
N ARG A 217 13.49 -4.51 7.12
CA ARG A 217 13.63 -3.70 8.32
C ARG A 217 12.49 -2.70 8.41
N GLU A 218 12.17 -2.02 7.30
CA GLU A 218 11.02 -1.13 7.17
C GLU A 218 9.72 -1.84 7.54
N SER A 219 9.49 -3.02 6.95
CA SER A 219 8.27 -3.79 7.23
C SER A 219 8.17 -4.19 8.70
N ALA A 220 9.27 -4.65 9.32
CA ALA A 220 9.32 -5.02 10.72
C ALA A 220 9.21 -3.80 11.65
N TYR A 221 9.69 -2.62 11.23
CA TYR A 221 9.61 -1.39 12.02
C TYR A 221 8.20 -0.79 12.02
N LEU A 222 7.54 -0.75 10.87
CA LEU A 222 6.26 -0.05 10.70
C LEU A 222 5.04 -0.94 10.89
N ALA A 223 5.06 -2.17 10.42
CA ALA A 223 3.86 -3.00 10.39
C ALA A 223 3.58 -3.70 11.73
N ASN A 224 2.33 -3.97 12.02
CA ASN A 224 1.92 -4.92 13.05
C ASN A 224 1.65 -6.32 12.48
N ARG A 225 1.52 -6.44 11.14
CA ARG A 225 1.50 -7.73 10.43
C ARG A 225 2.27 -7.63 9.12
N ILE A 226 3.00 -8.68 8.79
CA ILE A 226 3.76 -8.81 7.54
C ILE A 226 3.23 -9.99 6.77
N CYS A 227 2.81 -9.76 5.53
CA CYS A 227 2.35 -10.80 4.61
C CYS A 227 3.46 -11.08 3.58
N VAL A 228 3.95 -12.32 3.56
CA VAL A 228 4.96 -12.78 2.60
C VAL A 228 4.26 -13.35 1.38
N MET A 229 4.64 -12.87 0.21
CA MET A 229 4.09 -13.33 -1.07
C MET A 229 5.02 -14.32 -1.78
N SER A 230 4.42 -15.25 -2.53
CA SER A 230 5.13 -16.15 -3.45
C SER A 230 5.80 -15.37 -4.59
N SER A 231 6.62 -16.06 -5.39
CA SER A 231 6.94 -15.63 -6.76
C SER A 231 5.68 -15.62 -7.63
N ARG A 232 5.78 -15.10 -8.85
CA ARG A 232 4.64 -15.07 -9.80
C ARG A 232 4.19 -16.48 -10.19
N PRO A 233 2.88 -16.76 -10.20
CA PRO A 233 1.77 -15.89 -9.79
C PRO A 233 1.72 -15.64 -8.28
N GLY A 234 1.37 -14.39 -7.91
CA GLY A 234 1.37 -13.96 -6.52
C GLY A 234 0.28 -14.64 -5.69
N ARG A 235 0.68 -15.20 -4.55
CA ARG A 235 -0.18 -15.78 -3.50
C ARG A 235 0.35 -15.33 -2.15
N ILE A 236 -0.51 -15.23 -1.16
CA ILE A 236 -0.05 -15.04 0.24
C ILE A 236 0.42 -16.40 0.77
N LEU A 237 1.70 -16.49 1.13
CA LEU A 237 2.29 -17.71 1.67
C LEU A 237 2.20 -17.76 3.19
N GLU A 238 2.39 -16.61 3.83
CA GLU A 238 2.46 -16.51 5.28
C GLU A 238 2.01 -15.11 5.72
N THR A 239 1.33 -15.03 6.85
CA THR A 239 1.05 -13.77 7.55
C THR A 239 1.64 -13.88 8.94
N ARG A 240 2.55 -12.97 9.28
CA ARG A 240 3.26 -12.96 10.55
C ARG A 240 2.92 -11.71 11.35
N ALA A 241 2.57 -11.88 12.61
CA ALA A 241 2.43 -10.79 13.57
C ALA A 241 3.82 -10.22 13.94
N VAL A 242 3.87 -8.94 14.26
CA VAL A 242 5.06 -8.22 14.72
C VAL A 242 4.72 -7.62 16.08
N ASP A 243 5.07 -8.36 17.14
CA ASP A 243 4.62 -8.07 18.51
C ASP A 243 5.58 -7.16 19.30
N PHE A 244 6.48 -6.44 18.61
CA PHE A 244 7.33 -5.45 19.28
C PHE A 244 6.50 -4.28 19.79
N ALA A 245 6.77 -3.86 21.02
CA ALA A 245 6.11 -2.72 21.66
C ALA A 245 6.23 -1.44 20.82
N ARG A 246 5.25 -0.56 20.93
CA ARG A 246 5.25 0.76 20.28
C ARG A 246 5.31 1.89 21.32
N PRO A 247 5.95 3.01 21.01
CA PRO A 247 6.69 3.30 19.78
C PRO A 247 7.96 2.44 19.67
N ARG A 248 8.21 1.92 18.46
CA ARG A 248 9.48 1.25 18.16
C ARG A 248 10.55 2.32 17.97
N THR A 249 11.75 2.05 18.46
CA THR A 249 12.89 2.95 18.32
C THR A 249 13.92 2.40 17.35
N LEU A 250 14.72 3.27 16.75
CA LEU A 250 15.80 2.83 15.86
C LEU A 250 16.80 1.92 16.58
N GLU A 251 17.13 2.24 17.85
CA GLU A 251 17.98 1.38 18.68
C GLU A 251 17.36 -0.02 18.86
N GLY A 252 16.05 -0.10 19.14
CA GLY A 252 15.32 -1.37 19.23
C GLY A 252 15.35 -2.19 17.93
N SER A 253 15.52 -1.54 16.76
CA SER A 253 15.65 -2.23 15.48
C SER A 253 17.00 -2.95 15.28
N TYR A 254 17.96 -2.75 16.19
CA TYR A 254 19.23 -3.49 16.24
C TYR A 254 19.21 -4.61 17.29
N ALA A 255 18.13 -4.77 18.05
CA ALA A 255 18.00 -5.86 19.02
C ALA A 255 18.04 -7.24 18.35
N PRO A 256 18.58 -8.26 19.02
CA PRO A 256 18.69 -9.61 18.45
C PRO A 256 17.37 -10.19 17.96
N GLU A 257 16.28 -9.95 18.68
CA GLU A 257 14.93 -10.45 18.34
C GLU A 257 14.41 -9.80 17.07
N PHE A 258 14.67 -8.51 16.88
CA PHE A 258 14.31 -7.79 15.65
C PHE A 258 15.13 -8.30 14.45
N ALA A 259 16.45 -8.46 14.64
CA ALA A 259 17.32 -9.01 13.61
C ALA A 259 16.93 -10.45 13.24
N ALA A 260 16.53 -11.27 14.22
CA ALA A 260 16.05 -12.64 14.00
C ALA A 260 14.77 -12.65 13.17
N LEU A 261 13.79 -11.76 13.42
CA LEU A 261 12.58 -11.62 12.61
C LEU A 261 12.94 -11.27 11.16
N VAL A 262 13.78 -10.26 10.93
CA VAL A 262 14.23 -9.84 9.60
C VAL A 262 14.91 -10.99 8.85
N GLN A 263 15.76 -11.75 9.54
CA GLN A 263 16.44 -12.91 8.97
C GLN A 263 15.46 -14.03 8.59
N GLN A 264 14.47 -14.32 9.43
CA GLN A 264 13.44 -15.32 9.14
C GLN A 264 12.61 -14.92 7.91
N LEU A 265 12.19 -13.65 7.80
CA LEU A 265 11.49 -13.13 6.63
C LEU A 265 12.35 -13.27 5.36
N ARG A 266 13.65 -12.95 5.45
CA ARG A 266 14.60 -13.10 4.35
C ARG A 266 14.72 -14.54 3.87
N MET A 267 14.84 -15.49 4.80
CA MET A 267 14.90 -16.91 4.47
C MET A 267 13.61 -17.40 3.80
N ARG A 268 12.44 -16.96 4.29
CA ARG A 268 11.15 -17.34 3.71
C ARG A 268 10.97 -16.78 2.29
N ILE A 269 11.39 -15.53 2.03
CA ILE A 269 11.36 -14.96 0.68
C ILE A 269 12.35 -15.66 -0.25
N ALA A 270 13.53 -16.03 0.23
CA ALA A 270 14.50 -16.79 -0.55
C ALA A 270 13.96 -18.18 -0.94
N GLN A 271 13.27 -18.85 -0.03
CA GLN A 271 12.56 -20.10 -0.30
C GLN A 271 11.46 -19.91 -1.35
N ALA A 272 10.63 -18.88 -1.20
CA ALA A 272 9.55 -18.55 -2.15
C ALA A 272 10.07 -18.28 -3.58
N ARG A 273 11.26 -17.71 -3.71
CA ARG A 273 11.92 -17.54 -5.02
C ARG A 273 12.27 -18.88 -5.65
N ARG A 274 12.87 -19.79 -4.91
CA ARG A 274 13.27 -21.14 -5.39
C ARG A 274 12.05 -21.96 -5.80
N GLU A 275 10.97 -21.92 -5.02
CA GLU A 275 9.71 -22.60 -5.32
C GLU A 275 9.06 -22.09 -6.61
N GLY A 276 9.18 -20.79 -6.90
CA GLY A 276 8.65 -20.16 -8.13
C GLY A 276 9.50 -20.39 -9.38
N ASP A 277 10.80 -20.66 -9.21
CA ASP A 277 11.72 -20.97 -10.32
C ASP A 277 11.64 -22.45 -10.76
N THR A 278 10.91 -23.29 -10.02
CA THR A 278 10.68 -24.68 -10.42
C THR A 278 9.64 -24.68 -11.56
N PRO A 279 9.97 -25.14 -12.79
CA PRO A 279 9.00 -25.14 -13.90
C PRO A 279 7.81 -26.01 -13.51
N THR A 280 6.60 -25.44 -13.60
CA THR A 280 5.36 -26.22 -13.48
C THR A 280 5.41 -27.31 -14.54
N PRO A 281 5.28 -28.61 -14.19
CA PRO A 281 5.26 -29.67 -15.20
C PRO A 281 4.14 -29.34 -16.19
N ALA A 282 4.48 -29.37 -17.48
CA ALA A 282 3.51 -29.16 -18.54
C ALA A 282 2.32 -30.13 -18.34
N PRO A 283 1.07 -29.67 -18.55
CA PRO A 283 -0.08 -30.55 -18.44
C PRO A 283 0.19 -31.76 -19.34
N VAL A 284 0.18 -32.97 -18.75
CA VAL A 284 0.31 -34.22 -19.50
C VAL A 284 -0.82 -34.25 -20.51
N ALA A 285 -0.47 -34.16 -21.79
CA ALA A 285 -1.44 -34.26 -22.86
C ALA A 285 -2.20 -35.61 -22.72
N ALA A 286 -3.51 -35.51 -22.59
CA ALA A 286 -4.35 -36.68 -22.54
C ALA A 286 -4.07 -37.52 -23.79
N PRO A 287 -3.90 -38.87 -23.68
CA PRO A 287 -3.66 -39.71 -24.85
C PRO A 287 -4.85 -39.58 -25.78
N CYS A 288 -4.52 -39.21 -27.04
CA CYS A 288 -5.48 -39.19 -28.14
C CYS A 288 -5.96 -40.63 -28.34
N LEU A 289 -7.19 -40.92 -27.96
CA LEU A 289 -7.85 -42.16 -28.34
C LEU A 289 -8.06 -42.13 -29.85
N GLN A 290 -7.16 -42.76 -30.59
CA GLN A 290 -7.41 -43.13 -32.00
C GLN A 290 -8.55 -44.14 -32.00
N GLU A 291 -9.69 -43.71 -32.54
CA GLU A 291 -10.78 -44.62 -32.92
C GLU A 291 -10.25 -45.58 -33.96
N LEU A 292 -10.17 -46.86 -33.58
CA LEU A 292 -10.06 -47.98 -34.50
C LEU A 292 -11.46 -48.17 -35.15
N GLY A 293 -11.61 -47.59 -36.32
CA GLY A 293 -12.71 -47.93 -37.21
C GLY A 293 -12.46 -49.27 -37.87
N ALA A 294 -13.43 -50.15 -37.75
CA ALA A 294 -13.64 -51.30 -38.60
C ALA A 294 -14.81 -51.02 -39.56
#